data_e2615b6b841661c5d71aeaa24e06c75a
#
_entry.id   e2615b6b841661c5d71aeaa24e06c75a
#
_cell.length_a   1.000
_cell.length_b   1.000
_cell.length_c   1.000
_cell.angle_alpha   90.00
_cell.angle_beta   90.00
_cell.angle_gamma   90.00
#
_symmetry.space_group_name_H-M   'P 1'
#
loop_
_entity.id
_entity.type
_entity.pdbx_description
1 polymer ?
#
loop_
_entity_poly.entity_id
_entity_poly.type
_entity_poly.pdbx_seq_one_letter_code
_entity_poly.pdbx_strand_id
1 'polypeptide(L)'
;MGIGHFITLSEEECLELLSTRSAGRLAWTQDDDIKLMPVTHQVVGHSLVMRIAPNAPMAHIEVGQRIAFEVGELEEATRTGWDVVAHGTVQSMNSYSDDAAAVAAGAPKLTWAPGVR
;
A
#
# COMPACT_ATOMS: atom_id res chain seq x y z
N MET A 1 -14.67 -26.78 -15.90
CA MET A 1 -13.96 -25.99 -14.91
C MET A 1 -12.72 -25.38 -15.53
N GLY A 2 -12.55 -24.08 -15.40
CA GLY A 2 -11.37 -23.40 -15.92
C GLY A 2 -10.16 -23.61 -15.03
N ILE A 3 -8.98 -23.65 -15.63
CA ILE A 3 -7.71 -23.67 -14.93
C ILE A 3 -7.15 -22.25 -14.98
N GLY A 4 -6.86 -21.70 -13.80
CA GLY A 4 -6.24 -20.38 -13.72
C GLY A 4 -4.78 -20.41 -14.12
N HIS A 5 -4.34 -19.35 -14.76
CA HIS A 5 -2.94 -19.15 -15.08
C HIS A 5 -2.40 -17.97 -14.26
N PHE A 6 -1.28 -18.19 -13.61
CA PHE A 6 -0.58 -17.13 -12.89
C PHE A 6 0.66 -16.74 -13.67
N ILE A 7 0.73 -15.47 -14.01
CA ILE A 7 1.90 -14.90 -14.67
C ILE A 7 2.64 -14.07 -13.64
N THR A 8 3.90 -14.39 -13.41
CA THR A 8 4.73 -13.61 -12.50
C THR A 8 5.21 -12.33 -13.21
N LEU A 9 4.96 -11.21 -12.57
CA LEU A 9 5.38 -9.91 -13.08
C LEU A 9 6.79 -9.56 -12.58
N SER A 10 7.50 -8.77 -13.37
CA SER A 10 8.80 -8.24 -12.94
C SER A 10 8.58 -7.17 -11.87
N GLU A 11 9.66 -6.83 -11.15
CA GLU A 11 9.62 -5.75 -10.17
C GLU A 11 9.19 -4.43 -10.81
N GLU A 12 9.70 -4.11 -11.98
CA GLU A 12 9.33 -2.89 -12.70
C GLU A 12 7.86 -2.86 -13.07
N GLU A 13 7.33 -3.97 -13.55
CA GLU A 13 5.90 -4.09 -13.85
C GLU A 13 5.05 -3.93 -12.59
N CYS A 14 5.49 -4.49 -11.46
CA CYS A 14 4.80 -4.32 -10.19
C CYS A 14 4.78 -2.87 -9.73
N LEU A 15 5.90 -2.16 -9.82
CA LEU A 15 5.97 -0.75 -9.46
C LEU A 15 5.08 0.10 -10.36
N GLU A 16 5.05 -0.22 -11.64
CA GLU A 16 4.18 0.47 -12.60
C GLU A 16 2.70 0.28 -12.24
N LEU A 17 2.30 -0.96 -11.95
CA LEU A 17 0.92 -1.25 -11.54
C LEU A 17 0.57 -0.57 -10.21
N LEU A 18 1.47 -0.57 -9.25
CA LEU A 18 1.26 0.16 -7.99
C LEU A 18 1.01 1.65 -8.23
N SER A 19 1.65 2.22 -9.24
CA SER A 19 1.50 3.63 -9.60
C SER A 19 0.17 3.95 -10.28
N THR A 20 -0.54 2.94 -10.80
CA THR A 20 -1.80 3.15 -11.49
C THR A 20 -2.98 3.40 -10.56
N ARG A 21 -2.79 3.16 -9.27
CA ARG A 21 -3.82 3.35 -8.24
C ARG A 21 -3.33 4.30 -7.17
N SER A 22 -4.25 5.03 -6.58
CA SER A 22 -3.96 5.98 -5.51
C SER A 22 -4.12 5.39 -4.11
N ALA A 23 -4.70 4.21 -4.01
CA ALA A 23 -4.95 3.56 -2.73
C ALA A 23 -4.75 2.05 -2.82
N GLY A 24 -4.41 1.47 -1.71
CA GLY A 24 -4.27 0.03 -1.56
C GLY A 24 -4.61 -0.37 -0.14
N ARG A 25 -4.19 -1.56 0.25
CA ARG A 25 -4.43 -2.09 1.59
C ARG A 25 -3.11 -2.35 2.29
N LEU A 26 -2.99 -1.80 3.49
CA LEU A 26 -1.81 -1.96 4.34
C LEU A 26 -2.11 -2.99 5.41
N ALA A 27 -1.23 -3.96 5.56
CA ALA A 27 -1.30 -4.99 6.59
C ALA A 27 -0.10 -4.91 7.51
N TRP A 28 -0.36 -5.00 8.81
CA TRP A 28 0.70 -4.99 9.83
C TRP A 28 0.24 -5.79 11.03
N THR A 29 1.18 -6.11 11.91
CA THR A 29 0.87 -6.77 13.18
C THR A 29 0.88 -5.76 14.31
N GLN A 30 -0.08 -5.88 15.21
CA GLN A 30 -0.20 -5.03 16.39
C GLN A 30 -0.89 -5.84 17.49
N ASP A 31 -0.28 -5.89 18.66
CA ASP A 31 -0.86 -6.60 19.83
C ASP A 31 -1.20 -8.06 19.49
N ASP A 32 -0.28 -8.77 18.83
CA ASP A 32 -0.43 -10.16 18.39
C ASP A 32 -1.60 -10.40 17.42
N ASP A 33 -2.10 -9.34 16.81
CA ASP A 33 -3.16 -9.42 15.82
C ASP A 33 -2.70 -8.84 14.48
N ILE A 34 -3.36 -9.26 13.42
CA ILE A 34 -3.09 -8.74 12.08
C ILE A 34 -4.11 -7.68 11.76
N LYS A 35 -3.63 -6.49 11.40
CA LYS A 35 -4.47 -5.37 11.00
C LYS A 35 -4.41 -5.19 9.50
N LEU A 36 -5.51 -4.77 8.91
CA LEU A 36 -5.62 -4.53 7.47
C LEU A 36 -6.52 -3.32 7.24
N MET A 37 -6.01 -2.30 6.58
CA MET A 37 -6.78 -1.08 6.31
C MET A 37 -6.40 -0.45 4.98
N PRO A 38 -7.36 0.23 4.33
CA PRO A 38 -7.05 1.00 3.13
C PRO A 38 -6.22 2.24 3.46
N VAL A 39 -5.33 2.60 2.57
CA VAL A 39 -4.46 3.76 2.72
C VAL A 39 -4.09 4.30 1.33
N THR A 40 -3.93 5.61 1.22
CA THR A 40 -3.44 6.22 0.00
C THR A 40 -1.92 6.10 -0.06
N HIS A 41 -1.41 5.98 -1.28
CA HIS A 41 0.02 5.81 -1.49
C HIS A 41 0.49 6.51 -2.76
N GLN A 42 1.79 6.70 -2.83
CA GLN A 42 2.47 7.07 -4.07
C GLN A 42 3.77 6.29 -4.16
N VAL A 43 4.19 6.00 -5.39
CA VAL A 43 5.45 5.32 -5.65
C VAL A 43 6.50 6.37 -5.96
N VAL A 44 7.61 6.33 -5.21
CA VAL A 44 8.75 7.21 -5.42
C VAL A 44 9.99 6.32 -5.54
N GLY A 45 10.47 6.14 -6.77
CA GLY A 45 11.55 5.19 -7.04
C GLY A 45 11.12 3.77 -6.67
N HIS A 46 11.83 3.14 -5.78
CA HIS A 46 11.51 1.82 -5.25
C HIS A 46 10.84 1.87 -3.87
N SER A 47 10.33 3.04 -3.50
CA SER A 47 9.69 3.24 -2.20
C SER A 47 8.22 3.55 -2.36
N LEU A 48 7.44 3.14 -1.37
CA LEU A 48 6.05 3.52 -1.23
C LEU A 48 5.95 4.60 -0.16
N VAL A 49 5.30 5.69 -0.50
CA VAL A 49 5.06 6.80 0.44
C VAL A 49 3.57 6.82 0.73
N MET A 50 3.23 6.77 2.01
CA MET A 50 1.85 6.75 2.48
C MET A 50 1.61 7.91 3.41
N ARG A 51 0.46 8.56 3.24
CA ARG A 51 0.06 9.65 4.12
C ARG A 51 -0.96 9.14 5.11
N ILE A 52 -0.59 9.14 6.38
CA ILE A 52 -1.39 8.58 7.46
C ILE A 52 -1.73 9.70 8.44
N ALA A 53 -3.03 9.81 8.78
CA ALA A 53 -3.48 10.76 9.79
C ALA A 53 -2.95 10.37 11.17
N PRO A 54 -2.59 11.33 12.03
CA PRO A 54 -2.01 11.03 13.34
C PRO A 54 -2.90 10.19 14.25
N ASN A 55 -4.23 10.24 14.04
CA ASN A 55 -5.20 9.49 14.84
C ASN A 55 -5.65 8.19 14.16
N ALA A 56 -5.09 7.85 13.01
CA ALA A 56 -5.42 6.60 12.33
C ALA A 56 -4.76 5.41 13.03
N PRO A 57 -5.36 4.20 12.94
CA PRO A 57 -4.73 3.00 13.51
C PRO A 57 -3.32 2.76 13.00
N MET A 58 -3.04 3.07 11.73
CA MET A 58 -1.73 2.91 11.13
C MET A 58 -0.66 3.80 11.77
N ALA A 59 -1.05 4.86 12.49
CA ALA A 59 -0.09 5.73 13.15
C ALA A 59 0.67 5.01 14.28
N HIS A 60 0.20 3.86 14.72
CA HIS A 60 0.87 3.04 15.74
C HIS A 60 1.95 2.12 15.15
N ILE A 61 2.08 2.06 13.83
CA ILE A 61 3.13 1.25 13.21
C ILE A 61 4.48 1.89 13.52
N GLU A 62 5.40 1.06 14.01
CA GLU A 62 6.72 1.53 14.42
C GLU A 62 7.72 1.55 13.27
N VAL A 63 8.67 2.47 13.31
CA VAL A 63 9.81 2.47 12.40
C VAL A 63 10.58 1.17 12.59
N GLY A 64 10.93 0.53 11.47
CA GLY A 64 11.61 -0.76 11.47
C GLY A 64 10.66 -1.95 11.40
N GLN A 65 9.37 -1.74 11.58
CA GLN A 65 8.40 -2.82 11.50
C GLN A 65 8.19 -3.29 10.06
N ARG A 66 8.03 -4.59 9.90
CA ARG A 66 7.69 -5.19 8.61
C ARG A 66 6.21 -5.03 8.34
N ILE A 67 5.88 -4.69 7.11
CA ILE A 67 4.50 -4.54 6.66
C ILE A 67 4.34 -5.18 5.28
N ALA A 68 3.09 -5.38 4.89
CA ALA A 68 2.73 -5.74 3.52
C ALA A 68 1.74 -4.71 2.99
N PHE A 69 1.85 -4.40 1.72
CA PHE A 69 0.95 -3.47 1.05
C PHE A 69 0.48 -4.08 -0.25
N GLU A 70 -0.82 -4.07 -0.47
CA GLU A 70 -1.43 -4.70 -1.63
C GLU A 70 -2.20 -3.69 -2.46
N VAL A 71 -2.02 -3.78 -3.78
CA VAL A 71 -2.89 -3.13 -4.76
C VAL A 71 -3.31 -4.20 -5.75
N GLY A 72 -4.59 -4.28 -6.01
CA GLY A 72 -5.09 -5.26 -6.95
C GLY A 72 -6.41 -4.84 -7.57
N GLU A 73 -6.80 -5.54 -8.59
CA GLU A 73 -8.06 -5.34 -9.27
C GLU A 73 -8.58 -6.70 -9.74
N LEU A 74 -9.84 -6.96 -9.43
CA LEU A 74 -10.51 -8.17 -9.83
C LEU A 74 -11.74 -7.80 -10.66
N GLU A 75 -11.77 -8.29 -11.89
CA GLU A 75 -12.95 -8.17 -12.74
C GLU A 75 -13.76 -9.46 -12.61
N GLU A 76 -14.87 -9.39 -11.90
CA GLU A 76 -15.68 -10.58 -11.61
C GLU A 76 -16.35 -11.15 -12.86
N ALA A 77 -16.77 -10.30 -13.78
CA ALA A 77 -17.46 -10.73 -15.00
C ALA A 77 -16.59 -11.62 -15.86
N THR A 78 -15.32 -11.30 -15.99
CA THR A 78 -14.35 -12.05 -16.80
C THR A 78 -13.51 -13.01 -15.97
N ARG A 79 -13.59 -12.89 -14.64
CA ARG A 79 -12.76 -13.64 -13.70
C ARG A 79 -11.27 -13.45 -13.95
N THR A 80 -10.91 -12.25 -14.34
CA THR A 80 -9.52 -11.86 -14.55
C THR A 80 -9.13 -10.79 -13.54
N GLY A 81 -7.85 -10.65 -13.32
CA GLY A 81 -7.37 -9.63 -12.41
C GLY A 81 -5.88 -9.66 -12.26
N TRP A 82 -5.38 -8.72 -11.50
CA TRP A 82 -3.99 -8.65 -11.12
C TRP A 82 -3.88 -8.24 -9.67
N ASP A 83 -2.77 -8.60 -9.06
CA ASP A 83 -2.50 -8.30 -7.67
C ASP A 83 -1.01 -8.10 -7.47
N VAL A 84 -0.65 -7.05 -6.75
CA VAL A 84 0.73 -6.76 -6.39
C VAL A 84 0.80 -6.62 -4.88
N VAL A 85 1.65 -7.42 -4.27
CA VAL A 85 1.92 -7.35 -2.83
C VAL A 85 3.36 -6.89 -2.65
N ALA A 86 3.53 -5.79 -1.98
CA ALA A 86 4.84 -5.26 -1.63
C ALA A 86 5.12 -5.53 -0.15
N HIS A 87 6.24 -6.15 0.13
CA HIS A 87 6.73 -6.35 1.49
C HIS A 87 7.83 -5.34 1.76
N GLY A 88 7.77 -4.70 2.90
CA GLY A 88 8.76 -3.69 3.21
C GLY A 88 8.89 -3.41 4.69
N THR A 89 9.78 -2.51 4.98
CA THR A 89 10.06 -2.05 6.34
C THR A 89 9.73 -0.57 6.44
N VAL A 90 9.03 -0.20 7.48
CA VAL A 90 8.63 1.19 7.70
C VAL A 90 9.84 2.04 8.05
N GLN A 91 9.96 3.18 7.37
CA GLN A 91 11.00 4.16 7.64
C GLN A 91 10.35 5.52 7.92
N SER A 92 11.06 6.36 8.65
CA SER A 92 10.63 7.72 8.90
C SER A 92 10.80 8.56 7.64
N MET A 93 9.88 9.53 7.42
CA MET A 93 10.01 10.49 6.33
C MET A 93 11.31 11.30 6.41
N ASN A 94 11.87 11.46 7.59
CA ASN A 94 13.16 12.15 7.77
C ASN A 94 14.31 11.38 7.11
N SER A 95 14.13 10.11 6.78
CA SER A 95 15.11 9.27 6.10
C SER A 95 15.04 9.37 4.59
N TYR A 96 14.06 10.13 4.04
CA TYR A 96 13.82 10.23 2.61
C TYR A 96 14.32 11.56 2.06
N SER A 97 14.40 11.63 0.73
CA SER A 97 14.75 12.86 0.04
C SER A 97 13.65 13.91 0.19
N ASP A 98 13.99 15.18 -0.07
CA ASP A 98 13.03 16.28 -0.11
C ASP A 98 11.93 16.01 -1.14
N ASP A 99 12.26 15.35 -2.25
CA ASP A 99 11.29 15.00 -3.28
C ASP A 99 10.22 14.07 -2.74
N ALA A 100 10.61 13.05 -1.97
CA ALA A 100 9.66 12.13 -1.37
C ALA A 100 8.76 12.85 -0.36
N ALA A 101 9.31 13.76 0.42
CA ALA A 101 8.54 14.55 1.38
C ALA A 101 7.52 15.46 0.66
N ALA A 102 7.92 16.08 -0.44
CA ALA A 102 7.02 16.91 -1.24
C ALA A 102 5.88 16.09 -1.86
N VAL A 103 6.19 14.91 -2.37
CA VAL A 103 5.20 13.99 -2.90
C VAL A 103 4.21 13.56 -1.82
N ALA A 104 4.70 13.22 -0.64
CA ALA A 104 3.84 12.83 0.48
C ALA A 104 2.93 13.98 0.92
N ALA A 105 3.42 15.20 0.94
CA ALA A 105 2.63 16.37 1.31
C ALA A 105 1.48 16.62 0.33
N GLY A 106 1.68 16.29 -0.94
CA GLY A 106 0.65 16.42 -1.98
C GLY A 106 -0.26 15.20 -2.12
N ALA A 107 0.02 14.11 -1.44
CA ALA A 107 -0.77 12.90 -1.55
C ALA A 107 -2.20 13.10 -1.03
N PRO A 108 -3.22 12.61 -1.76
CA PRO A 108 -4.60 12.73 -1.30
C PRO A 108 -4.84 11.88 -0.06
N LYS A 109 -5.73 12.32 0.81
CA LYS A 109 -6.18 11.53 1.96
C LYS A 109 -7.42 10.76 1.57
N LEU A 110 -7.50 9.52 2.03
CA LEU A 110 -8.76 8.79 1.97
C LEU A 110 -9.77 9.44 2.91
N THR A 111 -10.98 9.65 2.39
CA THR A 111 -12.10 10.15 3.18
C THR A 111 -13.06 8.99 3.40
N TRP A 112 -13.07 8.47 4.61
CA TRP A 112 -13.97 7.38 4.99
C TRP A 112 -14.23 7.43 6.49
N ALA A 113 -15.37 6.92 6.90
CA ALA A 113 -15.81 7.04 8.28
C ALA A 113 -14.91 6.25 9.23
N PRO A 114 -14.51 6.83 10.37
CA PRO A 114 -13.84 6.07 11.42
C PRO A 114 -14.71 4.91 11.86
N GLY A 115 -14.12 3.76 12.07
CA GLY A 115 -14.87 2.57 12.44
C GLY A 115 -15.29 1.71 11.27
N VAL A 116 -15.18 2.18 10.06
CA VAL A 116 -15.31 1.31 8.87
C VAL A 116 -14.07 0.41 8.84
N ARG A 117 -14.28 -0.86 8.91
CA ARG A 117 -13.20 -1.83 9.01
C ARG A 117 -13.39 -2.91 7.97
#